data_09efd4c7478ca143831b592029ab6b23
#
_entry.id   09efd4c7478ca143831b592029ab6b23
#
_cell.length_a   1.000
_cell.length_b   1.000
_cell.length_c   1.000
_cell.angle_alpha   90.00
_cell.angle_beta   90.00
_cell.angle_gamma   90.00
#
_symmetry.space_group_name_H-M   'P 1'
#
loop_
_entity.id
_entity.type
_entity.pdbx_description
1 polymer ?
#
loop_
_entity_poly.entity_id
_entity_poly.type
_entity_poly.pdbx_seq_one_letter_code
_entity_poly.pdbx_strand_id
1 'polypeptide(L)'
;MERFIQYNPKTTFGYITLANIYAHVGRIQDAQKALEKGTKGWLPTMKTLRFVMTLLPLKDLRMMDNFAEGYLQAGLPGEPSEYYKISAENRLTGDEIREQLISHQVAGLTMATGKPWNIERKEDGAATIQDGDKEDTGKSWIEDDMLCDQWDNFYDGLRDCWVIYRNPEGTPEGKDEYLGTPGYGVYPFSIIE
;
A
#
# COMPACT_ATOMS: atom_id res chain seq x y z
N MET A 1 2.30 -24.06 -1.96
CA MET A 1 1.93 -23.05 -2.98
C MET A 1 1.63 -23.66 -4.35
N GLU A 2 2.45 -24.55 -4.90
CA GLU A 2 2.23 -25.19 -6.21
C GLU A 2 0.84 -25.87 -6.31
N ARG A 3 0.42 -26.63 -5.29
CA ARG A 3 -0.92 -27.23 -5.23
C ARG A 3 -2.04 -26.18 -5.24
N PHE A 4 -1.87 -25.06 -4.57
CA PHE A 4 -2.84 -23.96 -4.57
C PHE A 4 -3.03 -23.40 -6.00
N ILE A 5 -1.92 -23.23 -6.73
CA ILE A 5 -1.96 -22.76 -8.13
C ILE A 5 -2.62 -23.77 -9.07
N GLN A 6 -2.47 -25.08 -8.83
CA GLN A 6 -3.14 -26.10 -9.62
C GLN A 6 -4.68 -25.97 -9.53
N TYR A 7 -5.21 -25.63 -8.34
CA TYR A 7 -6.64 -25.40 -8.14
C TYR A 7 -7.09 -23.99 -8.56
N ASN A 8 -6.17 -23.02 -8.56
CA ASN A 8 -6.44 -21.62 -8.89
C ASN A 8 -5.45 -21.09 -9.94
N PRO A 9 -5.48 -21.57 -11.19
CA PRO A 9 -4.46 -21.25 -12.19
C PRO A 9 -4.47 -19.80 -12.69
N LYS A 10 -5.47 -19.02 -12.30
CA LYS A 10 -5.59 -17.59 -12.62
C LYS A 10 -5.15 -16.67 -11.47
N THR A 11 -4.67 -17.21 -10.35
CA THR A 11 -4.31 -16.42 -9.18
C THR A 11 -3.00 -15.65 -9.39
N THR A 12 -3.10 -14.35 -9.56
CA THR A 12 -1.96 -13.42 -9.63
C THR A 12 -1.10 -13.50 -8.39
N PHE A 13 -1.72 -13.33 -7.22
CA PHE A 13 -1.03 -13.35 -5.93
C PHE A 13 -0.31 -14.68 -5.67
N GLY A 14 -0.92 -15.81 -6.05
CA GLY A 14 -0.30 -17.12 -5.92
C GLY A 14 1.00 -17.25 -6.72
N TYR A 15 1.04 -16.74 -7.94
CA TYR A 15 2.24 -16.77 -8.77
C TYR A 15 3.34 -15.82 -8.27
N ILE A 16 2.98 -14.62 -7.81
CA ILE A 16 3.94 -13.68 -7.22
C ILE A 16 4.57 -14.29 -5.96
N THR A 17 3.77 -14.87 -5.07
CA THR A 17 4.29 -15.56 -3.88
C THR A 17 5.17 -16.76 -4.25
N LEU A 18 4.79 -17.53 -5.27
CA LEU A 18 5.60 -18.66 -5.74
C LEU A 18 6.94 -18.21 -6.32
N ALA A 19 6.98 -17.06 -7.02
CA ALA A 19 8.22 -16.48 -7.51
C ALA A 19 9.22 -16.20 -6.37
N ASN A 20 8.73 -15.60 -5.29
CA ASN A 20 9.53 -15.34 -4.09
C ASN A 20 10.07 -16.64 -3.47
N ILE A 21 9.22 -17.66 -3.30
CA ILE A 21 9.60 -18.97 -2.76
C ILE A 21 10.67 -19.64 -3.65
N TYR A 22 10.49 -19.64 -4.96
CA TYR A 22 11.46 -20.25 -5.88
C TYR A 22 12.81 -19.53 -5.85
N ALA A 23 12.82 -18.22 -5.74
CA ALA A 23 14.05 -17.45 -5.59
C ALA A 23 14.84 -17.87 -4.35
N HIS A 24 14.18 -17.94 -3.19
CA HIS A 24 14.84 -18.35 -1.94
C HIS A 24 15.38 -19.80 -1.93
N VAL A 25 14.81 -20.69 -2.75
CA VAL A 25 15.34 -22.05 -2.89
C VAL A 25 16.29 -22.20 -4.08
N GLY A 26 16.76 -21.09 -4.68
CA GLY A 26 17.73 -21.06 -5.79
C GLY A 26 17.16 -21.45 -7.16
N ARG A 27 15.86 -21.64 -7.30
CA ARG A 27 15.19 -21.97 -8.57
C ARG A 27 14.89 -20.71 -9.38
N ILE A 28 15.94 -19.93 -9.73
CA ILE A 28 15.78 -18.58 -10.28
C ILE A 28 14.99 -18.56 -11.60
N GLN A 29 15.22 -19.51 -12.50
CA GLN A 29 14.46 -19.56 -13.77
C GLN A 29 12.96 -19.81 -13.54
N ASP A 30 12.61 -20.65 -12.56
CA ASP A 30 11.23 -20.90 -12.22
C ASP A 30 10.61 -19.69 -11.50
N ALA A 31 11.39 -18.96 -10.69
CA ALA A 31 11.01 -17.71 -10.06
C ALA A 31 10.64 -16.66 -11.10
N GLN A 32 11.49 -16.46 -12.12
CA GLN A 32 11.24 -15.51 -13.21
C GLN A 32 9.96 -15.85 -13.99
N LYS A 33 9.77 -17.13 -14.36
CA LYS A 33 8.55 -17.59 -15.04
C LYS A 33 7.30 -17.38 -14.19
N ALA A 34 7.38 -17.63 -12.90
CA ALA A 34 6.27 -17.41 -11.99
C ALA A 34 5.96 -15.91 -11.85
N LEU A 35 6.98 -15.06 -11.72
CA LEU A 35 6.82 -13.61 -11.67
C LEU A 35 6.15 -13.07 -12.94
N GLU A 36 6.63 -13.46 -14.12
CA GLU A 36 6.05 -13.09 -15.40
C GLU A 36 4.56 -13.45 -15.48
N LYS A 37 4.23 -14.65 -15.03
CA LYS A 37 2.84 -15.14 -15.00
C LYS A 37 1.97 -14.35 -14.02
N GLY A 38 2.50 -14.06 -12.84
CA GLY A 38 1.82 -13.33 -11.78
C GLY A 38 1.60 -11.85 -12.12
N THR A 39 2.51 -11.25 -12.91
CA THR A 39 2.41 -9.84 -13.32
C THR A 39 1.83 -9.65 -14.72
N LYS A 40 1.29 -10.72 -15.32
CA LYS A 40 0.69 -10.64 -16.64
C LYS A 40 -0.52 -9.69 -16.65
N GLY A 41 -0.48 -8.69 -17.52
CA GLY A 41 -1.54 -7.69 -17.62
C GLY A 41 -1.41 -6.51 -16.63
N TRP A 42 -0.39 -6.51 -15.78
CA TRP A 42 -0.10 -5.37 -14.92
C TRP A 42 0.49 -4.20 -15.70
N LEU A 43 0.20 -2.98 -15.25
CA LEU A 43 0.85 -1.77 -15.74
C LEU A 43 2.36 -1.80 -15.40
N PRO A 44 3.22 -1.13 -16.18
CA PRO A 44 4.65 -1.06 -15.86
C PRO A 44 4.95 -0.55 -14.45
N THR A 45 4.19 0.45 -13.97
CA THR A 45 4.27 1.00 -12.60
C THR A 45 3.99 -0.01 -11.50
N MET A 46 3.18 -1.02 -11.80
CA MET A 46 2.85 -2.11 -10.87
C MET A 46 3.93 -3.20 -10.84
N LYS A 47 4.83 -3.24 -11.84
CA LYS A 47 5.90 -4.24 -11.96
C LYS A 47 7.19 -3.78 -11.29
N THR A 48 7.10 -3.26 -10.08
CA THR A 48 8.23 -2.78 -9.29
C THR A 48 8.22 -3.40 -7.91
N LEU A 49 9.39 -3.49 -7.28
CA LEU A 49 9.51 -3.96 -5.90
C LEU A 49 8.62 -3.13 -4.98
N ARG A 50 8.68 -1.80 -5.10
CA ARG A 50 7.88 -0.88 -4.30
C ARG A 50 6.39 -1.24 -4.33
N PHE A 51 5.81 -1.37 -5.54
CA PHE A 51 4.39 -1.70 -5.66
C PHE A 51 4.06 -3.07 -5.03
N VAL A 52 4.83 -4.11 -5.35
CA VAL A 52 4.57 -5.46 -4.80
C VAL A 52 4.66 -5.47 -3.28
N MET A 53 5.62 -4.74 -2.71
CA MET A 53 5.79 -4.65 -1.26
C MET A 53 4.67 -3.85 -0.57
N THR A 54 3.99 -2.91 -1.27
CA THR A 54 2.81 -2.24 -0.70
C THR A 54 1.61 -3.18 -0.51
N LEU A 55 1.56 -4.29 -1.26
CA LEU A 55 0.53 -5.31 -1.11
C LEU A 55 0.76 -6.23 0.11
N LEU A 56 1.90 -6.08 0.80
CA LEU A 56 2.33 -6.93 1.91
C LEU A 56 2.57 -6.06 3.16
N PRO A 57 1.53 -5.63 3.89
CA PRO A 57 1.68 -4.80 5.08
C PRO A 57 2.21 -5.61 6.28
N LEU A 58 3.42 -6.14 6.15
CA LEU A 58 4.08 -6.93 7.18
C LEU A 58 4.71 -6.02 8.22
N LYS A 59 4.46 -6.27 9.49
CA LYS A 59 5.01 -5.51 10.62
C LYS A 59 6.42 -5.95 11.03
N ASP A 60 6.84 -7.15 10.65
CA ASP A 60 8.20 -7.65 10.91
C ASP A 60 9.12 -7.25 9.75
N LEU A 61 10.03 -6.30 10.02
CA LEU A 61 10.97 -5.78 9.02
C LEU A 61 11.88 -6.87 8.44
N ARG A 62 12.24 -7.90 9.22
CA ARG A 62 13.05 -9.01 8.71
C ARG A 62 12.29 -9.84 7.68
N MET A 63 10.98 -9.99 7.87
CA MET A 63 10.14 -10.62 6.85
C MET A 63 10.05 -9.75 5.60
N MET A 64 9.94 -8.42 5.77
CA MET A 64 9.94 -7.49 4.64
C MET A 64 11.25 -7.58 3.84
N ASP A 65 12.39 -7.56 4.52
CA ASP A 65 13.71 -7.72 3.88
C ASP A 65 13.81 -9.04 3.10
N ASN A 66 13.38 -10.15 3.68
CA ASN A 66 13.37 -11.44 3.01
C ASN A 66 12.48 -11.45 1.77
N PHE A 67 11.27 -10.87 1.86
CA PHE A 67 10.37 -10.79 0.70
C PHE A 67 10.97 -9.91 -0.40
N ALA A 68 11.54 -8.75 -0.05
CA ALA A 68 12.19 -7.87 -1.00
C ALA A 68 13.36 -8.57 -1.72
N GLU A 69 14.24 -9.26 -0.98
CA GLU A 69 15.34 -10.04 -1.54
C GLU A 69 14.84 -11.09 -2.53
N GLY A 70 13.86 -11.90 -2.16
CA GLY A 70 13.33 -12.93 -3.04
C GLY A 70 12.71 -12.37 -4.32
N TYR A 71 12.03 -11.23 -4.26
CA TYR A 71 11.48 -10.59 -5.46
C TYR A 71 12.54 -9.99 -6.36
N LEU A 72 13.60 -9.39 -5.80
CA LEU A 72 14.73 -8.90 -6.58
C LEU A 72 15.46 -10.04 -7.27
N GLN A 73 15.71 -11.15 -6.58
CA GLN A 73 16.30 -12.36 -7.16
C GLN A 73 15.42 -12.96 -8.26
N ALA A 74 14.11 -12.86 -8.15
CA ALA A 74 13.15 -13.26 -9.19
C ALA A 74 13.15 -12.30 -10.40
N GLY A 75 13.87 -11.17 -10.32
CA GLY A 75 13.98 -10.19 -11.41
C GLY A 75 12.95 -9.06 -11.38
N LEU A 76 12.29 -8.83 -10.25
CA LEU A 76 11.44 -7.65 -10.09
C LEU A 76 12.32 -6.40 -10.01
N PRO A 77 12.08 -5.35 -10.83
CA PRO A 77 12.86 -4.11 -10.76
C PRO A 77 12.70 -3.39 -9.43
N GLY A 78 13.79 -2.81 -8.91
CA GLY A 78 13.82 -2.02 -7.67
C GLY A 78 15.12 -2.16 -6.92
N GLU A 79 15.24 -1.40 -5.84
CA GLU A 79 16.38 -1.44 -4.92
C GLU A 79 15.95 -2.06 -3.57
N PRO A 80 16.86 -2.70 -2.80
CA PRO A 80 16.54 -3.38 -1.54
C PRO A 80 15.85 -2.47 -0.49
N SER A 81 16.07 -1.15 -0.55
CA SER A 81 15.52 -0.17 0.37
C SER A 81 14.23 0.51 -0.11
N GLU A 82 13.73 0.16 -1.30
CA GLU A 82 12.58 0.84 -1.94
C GLU A 82 11.22 0.40 -1.43
N TYR A 83 11.06 -0.04 -0.22
CA TYR A 83 9.75 -0.34 0.34
C TYR A 83 9.50 0.44 1.63
N TYR A 84 8.22 0.67 1.94
CA TYR A 84 7.82 1.41 3.12
C TYR A 84 7.98 0.56 4.37
N LYS A 85 8.72 1.10 5.36
CA LYS A 85 8.96 0.44 6.63
C LYS A 85 7.90 0.84 7.63
N ILE A 86 7.03 -0.08 7.99
CA ILE A 86 6.03 0.10 9.03
C ILE A 86 6.64 -0.31 10.37
N SER A 87 6.76 0.65 11.29
CA SER A 87 7.24 0.39 12.64
C SER A 87 6.14 0.74 13.67
N ALA A 88 5.98 -0.12 14.69
CA ALA A 88 4.99 0.11 15.74
C ALA A 88 5.23 1.42 16.51
N GLU A 89 6.49 1.86 16.64
CA GLU A 89 6.86 3.11 17.29
C GLU A 89 6.40 4.36 16.53
N ASN A 90 6.18 4.23 15.22
CA ASN A 90 5.73 5.30 14.34
C ASN A 90 4.19 5.35 14.20
N ARG A 91 3.46 4.44 14.83
CA ARG A 91 1.99 4.43 14.78
C ARG A 91 1.44 5.64 15.51
N LEU A 92 0.49 6.34 14.89
CA LEU A 92 -0.24 7.43 15.50
C LEU A 92 -1.35 6.90 16.40
N THR A 93 -1.56 7.58 17.52
CA THR A 93 -2.75 7.46 18.37
C THR A 93 -3.92 8.22 17.74
N GLY A 94 -5.15 7.94 18.22
CA GLY A 94 -6.34 8.67 17.76
C GLY A 94 -6.27 10.17 18.00
N ASP A 95 -5.65 10.60 19.10
CA ASP A 95 -5.47 12.04 19.38
C ASP A 95 -4.46 12.68 18.42
N GLU A 96 -3.37 12.02 18.10
CA GLU A 96 -2.39 12.48 17.09
C GLU A 96 -3.01 12.52 15.68
N ILE A 97 -3.84 11.53 15.32
CA ILE A 97 -4.58 11.53 14.05
C ILE A 97 -5.51 12.75 13.99
N ARG A 98 -6.23 13.04 15.09
CA ARG A 98 -7.12 14.20 15.16
C ARG A 98 -6.36 15.51 14.99
N GLU A 99 -5.27 15.69 15.72
CA GLU A 99 -4.48 16.90 15.67
C GLU A 99 -3.80 17.14 14.32
N GLN A 100 -3.33 16.06 13.67
CA GLN A 100 -2.48 16.19 12.49
C GLN A 100 -3.24 16.04 11.16
N LEU A 101 -4.36 15.31 11.12
CA LEU A 101 -5.02 14.96 9.86
C LEU A 101 -6.47 15.48 9.74
N ILE A 102 -7.14 15.78 10.85
CA ILE A 102 -8.45 16.41 10.80
C ILE A 102 -8.28 17.93 10.62
N SER A 103 -9.13 18.54 9.82
CA SER A 103 -9.03 19.95 9.36
C SER A 103 -7.81 20.26 8.49
N HIS A 104 -7.14 19.22 7.97
CA HIS A 104 -6.09 19.36 6.98
C HIS A 104 -6.46 18.62 5.70
N GLN A 105 -5.93 19.12 4.59
CA GLN A 105 -5.97 18.40 3.33
C GLN A 105 -4.75 17.49 3.21
N VAL A 106 -4.99 16.23 2.86
CA VAL A 106 -3.92 15.26 2.61
C VAL A 106 -3.93 14.85 1.13
N ALA A 107 -2.77 14.54 0.59
CA ALA A 107 -2.62 14.10 -0.79
C ALA A 107 -1.58 12.99 -0.92
N GLY A 108 -1.77 12.16 -1.94
CA GLY A 108 -0.86 11.10 -2.31
C GLY A 108 -1.01 10.70 -3.76
N LEU A 109 -0.33 9.64 -4.15
CA LEU A 109 -0.44 9.03 -5.47
C LEU A 109 -0.98 7.61 -5.35
N THR A 110 -1.91 7.28 -6.23
CA THR A 110 -2.35 5.89 -6.38
C THR A 110 -1.18 5.06 -6.92
N MET A 111 -0.63 4.17 -6.11
CA MET A 111 0.58 3.41 -6.43
C MET A 111 0.51 2.63 -7.75
N ALA A 112 -0.68 2.14 -8.10
CA ALA A 112 -0.87 1.37 -9.34
C ALA A 112 -0.84 2.24 -10.60
N THR A 113 -1.36 3.46 -10.53
CA THR A 113 -1.59 4.32 -11.71
C THR A 113 -0.76 5.59 -11.74
N GLY A 114 -0.18 5.98 -10.58
CA GLY A 114 0.49 7.27 -10.40
C GLY A 114 -0.46 8.46 -10.43
N LYS A 115 -1.78 8.25 -10.39
CA LYS A 115 -2.76 9.33 -10.35
C LYS A 115 -2.78 9.99 -8.99
N PRO A 116 -2.85 11.33 -8.93
CA PRO A 116 -2.98 12.04 -7.67
C PRO A 116 -4.38 11.84 -7.08
N TRP A 117 -4.42 11.75 -5.77
CA TRP A 117 -5.64 11.84 -4.98
C TRP A 117 -5.43 12.82 -3.83
N ASN A 118 -6.49 13.42 -3.36
CA ASN A 118 -6.49 14.22 -2.15
C ASN A 118 -7.78 14.00 -1.34
N ILE A 119 -7.71 14.23 -0.04
CA ILE A 119 -8.83 14.13 0.88
C ILE A 119 -8.79 15.32 1.83
N GLU A 120 -9.91 16.00 1.96
CA GLU A 120 -10.16 17.01 2.99
C GLU A 120 -11.11 16.43 4.03
N ARG A 121 -10.77 16.60 5.32
CA ARG A 121 -11.59 16.15 6.45
C ARG A 121 -11.89 17.31 7.38
N LYS A 122 -13.14 17.45 7.80
CA LYS A 122 -13.60 18.52 8.69
C LYS A 122 -13.84 18.02 10.11
N GLU A 123 -13.79 18.93 11.07
CA GLU A 123 -14.03 18.60 12.49
C GLU A 123 -15.42 18.02 12.75
N ASP A 124 -16.42 18.39 11.96
CA ASP A 124 -17.79 17.86 12.06
C ASP A 124 -17.93 16.45 11.48
N GLY A 125 -16.85 15.88 10.96
CA GLY A 125 -16.81 14.55 10.36
C GLY A 125 -17.16 14.52 8.88
N ALA A 126 -17.49 15.64 8.24
CA ALA A 126 -17.66 15.68 6.79
C ALA A 126 -16.32 15.51 6.08
N ALA A 127 -16.31 14.79 4.97
CA ALA A 127 -15.11 14.57 4.18
C ALA A 127 -15.39 14.65 2.68
N THR A 128 -14.39 15.08 1.91
CA THR A 128 -14.40 15.06 0.45
C THR A 128 -13.15 14.35 -0.05
N ILE A 129 -13.28 13.58 -1.13
CA ILE A 129 -12.16 12.92 -1.81
C ILE A 129 -12.16 13.30 -3.28
N GLN A 130 -10.99 13.56 -3.81
CA GLN A 130 -10.74 13.65 -5.24
C GLN A 130 -9.72 12.57 -5.62
N ASP A 131 -10.07 11.71 -6.58
CA ASP A 131 -9.20 10.67 -7.16
C ASP A 131 -9.13 10.85 -8.67
N GLY A 132 -8.08 11.51 -9.14
CA GLY A 132 -7.96 11.97 -10.52
C GLY A 132 -9.09 12.96 -10.88
N ASP A 133 -9.93 12.58 -11.85
CA ASP A 133 -11.04 13.41 -12.34
C ASP A 133 -12.37 13.16 -11.59
N LYS A 134 -12.37 12.28 -10.59
CA LYS A 134 -13.56 11.92 -9.83
C LYS A 134 -13.55 12.56 -8.46
N GLU A 135 -14.71 13.00 -8.03
CA GLU A 135 -14.95 13.56 -6.70
C GLU A 135 -16.07 12.82 -6.00
N ASP A 136 -15.98 12.68 -4.68
CA ASP A 136 -17.03 12.12 -3.85
C ASP A 136 -17.05 12.80 -2.48
N THR A 137 -18.17 12.66 -1.79
CA THR A 137 -18.37 13.13 -0.43
C THR A 137 -18.60 11.95 0.50
N GLY A 138 -18.42 12.19 1.79
CA GLY A 138 -18.61 11.12 2.77
C GLY A 138 -18.37 11.60 4.19
N LYS A 139 -18.03 10.66 5.04
CA LYS A 139 -17.77 10.89 6.46
C LYS A 139 -16.43 10.31 6.86
N SER A 140 -15.74 11.02 7.77
CA SER A 140 -14.53 10.55 8.43
C SER A 140 -14.68 10.63 9.93
N TRP A 141 -14.14 9.66 10.65
CA TRP A 141 -14.09 9.62 12.11
C TRP A 141 -12.89 8.82 12.60
N ILE A 142 -12.61 8.94 13.88
CA ILE A 142 -11.54 8.19 14.53
C ILE A 142 -12.17 7.12 15.42
N GLU A 143 -11.73 5.88 15.28
CA GLU A 143 -12.19 4.71 16.04
C GLU A 143 -11.00 3.78 16.33
N ASP A 144 -10.77 3.45 17.59
CA ASP A 144 -9.70 2.52 18.02
C ASP A 144 -8.30 2.85 17.47
N ASP A 145 -7.91 4.14 17.52
CA ASP A 145 -6.66 4.64 16.93
C ASP A 145 -6.52 4.36 15.42
N MET A 146 -7.64 4.39 14.71
CA MET A 146 -7.70 4.30 13.25
C MET A 146 -8.47 5.49 12.69
N LEU A 147 -8.08 5.94 11.50
CA LEU A 147 -8.82 6.90 10.70
C LEU A 147 -9.76 6.14 9.77
N CYS A 148 -11.04 6.32 9.97
CA CYS A 148 -12.07 5.63 9.20
C CYS A 148 -12.77 6.61 8.25
N ASP A 149 -12.97 6.18 7.01
CA ASP A 149 -13.71 6.89 5.98
C ASP A 149 -14.88 6.04 5.48
N GLN A 150 -15.97 6.68 5.10
CA GLN A 150 -17.09 6.07 4.39
C GLN A 150 -17.61 7.07 3.34
N TRP A 151 -17.41 6.74 2.07
CA TRP A 151 -17.79 7.57 0.93
C TRP A 151 -19.20 7.26 0.47
N ASP A 152 -19.86 8.21 -0.18
CA ASP A 152 -21.21 8.01 -0.66
C ASP A 152 -21.28 7.06 -1.87
N ASN A 153 -20.28 7.13 -2.76
CA ASN A 153 -20.23 6.33 -4.00
C ASN A 153 -18.93 5.56 -4.17
N PHE A 154 -17.79 6.07 -3.68
CA PHE A 154 -16.52 5.34 -3.79
C PHE A 154 -16.52 4.10 -2.90
N TYR A 155 -15.82 3.07 -3.34
CA TYR A 155 -15.66 1.79 -2.61
C TYR A 155 -17.00 1.15 -2.21
N ASP A 156 -18.05 1.31 -3.06
CA ASP A 156 -19.39 0.78 -2.83
C ASP A 156 -20.04 1.29 -1.52
N GLY A 157 -19.64 2.46 -1.03
CA GLY A 157 -20.12 3.02 0.24
C GLY A 157 -19.68 2.23 1.47
N LEU A 158 -18.71 1.35 1.35
CA LEU A 158 -18.21 0.56 2.46
C LEU A 158 -17.27 1.39 3.35
N ARG A 159 -17.34 1.10 4.66
CA ARG A 159 -16.41 1.66 5.63
C ARG A 159 -15.00 1.10 5.39
N ASP A 160 -14.01 1.98 5.37
CA ASP A 160 -12.59 1.64 5.31
C ASP A 160 -11.84 2.33 6.46
N CYS A 161 -11.08 1.59 7.25
CA CYS A 161 -10.36 2.11 8.41
C CYS A 161 -8.86 1.87 8.26
N TRP A 162 -8.09 2.91 8.51
CA TRP A 162 -6.66 2.98 8.24
C TRP A 162 -5.88 3.14 9.53
N VAL A 163 -4.90 2.29 9.77
CA VAL A 163 -3.86 2.55 10.76
C VAL A 163 -2.86 3.51 10.13
N ILE A 164 -2.57 4.60 10.82
CA ILE A 164 -1.67 5.65 10.32
C ILE A 164 -0.32 5.55 11.02
N TYR A 165 0.74 5.72 10.25
CA TYR A 165 2.12 5.75 10.73
C TYR A 165 2.84 6.99 10.21
N ARG A 166 3.75 7.56 11.04
CA ARG A 166 4.75 8.51 10.53
C ARG A 166 5.72 7.80 9.61
N ASN A 167 6.21 8.51 8.62
CA ASN A 167 7.22 8.01 7.67
C ASN A 167 8.48 8.88 7.72
N PRO A 168 9.31 8.76 8.77
CA PRO A 168 10.46 9.63 8.98
C PRO A 168 11.53 9.51 7.90
N GLU A 169 11.56 8.39 7.17
CA GLU A 169 12.51 8.17 6.06
C GLU A 169 12.03 8.82 4.75
N GLY A 170 10.74 9.21 4.68
CA GLY A 170 10.13 9.71 3.45
C GLY A 170 10.06 8.64 2.35
N THR A 171 9.95 9.09 1.11
CA THR A 171 10.07 8.23 -0.07
C THR A 171 11.18 8.74 -0.97
N PRO A 172 11.79 7.90 -1.82
CA PRO A 172 12.80 8.33 -2.78
C PRO A 172 12.33 9.44 -3.74
N GLU A 173 11.01 9.54 -3.95
CA GLU A 173 10.39 10.47 -4.92
C GLU A 173 9.76 11.70 -4.26
N GLY A 174 9.68 11.73 -2.94
CA GLY A 174 9.01 12.83 -2.25
C GLY A 174 9.07 12.70 -0.73
N LYS A 175 8.42 13.65 -0.05
CA LYS A 175 8.33 13.70 1.41
C LYS A 175 6.97 13.19 1.84
N ASP A 176 6.61 11.94 1.48
CA ASP A 176 5.42 11.37 2.05
C ASP A 176 5.62 11.18 3.55
N GLU A 177 4.98 12.03 4.33
CA GLU A 177 5.17 12.15 5.77
C GLU A 177 4.49 11.05 6.55
N TYR A 178 3.50 10.43 5.93
CA TYR A 178 2.64 9.41 6.55
C TYR A 178 2.46 8.20 5.65
N LEU A 179 2.17 7.08 6.31
CA LEU A 179 1.75 5.82 5.66
C LEU A 179 0.40 5.41 6.24
N GLY A 180 -0.58 5.19 5.38
CA GLY A 180 -1.87 4.62 5.74
C GLY A 180 -1.96 3.15 5.36
N THR A 181 -2.50 2.31 6.25
CA THR A 181 -2.66 0.86 5.98
C THR A 181 -4.08 0.40 6.27
N PRO A 182 -4.92 0.23 5.23
CA PRO A 182 -6.26 -0.30 5.38
C PRO A 182 -6.31 -1.84 5.50
N GLY A 183 -5.20 -2.50 5.80
CA GLY A 183 -5.12 -3.95 5.92
C GLY A 183 -4.83 -4.71 4.61
N TYR A 184 -4.90 -4.06 3.45
CA TYR A 184 -4.63 -4.66 2.13
C TYR A 184 -3.57 -3.92 1.31
N GLY A 185 -2.85 -2.98 1.92
CA GLY A 185 -1.77 -2.24 1.28
C GLY A 185 -1.14 -1.20 2.17
N VAL A 186 -0.16 -0.49 1.63
CA VAL A 186 0.50 0.67 2.24
C VAL A 186 0.35 1.84 1.28
N TYR A 187 -0.19 2.95 1.76
CA TYR A 187 -0.48 4.14 0.98
C TYR A 187 0.27 5.34 1.58
N PRO A 188 1.31 5.82 0.90
CA PRO A 188 2.02 7.02 1.32
C PRO A 188 1.22 8.29 1.00
N PHE A 189 1.30 9.29 1.88
CA PHE A 189 0.66 10.58 1.69
C PHE A 189 1.33 11.67 2.52
N SER A 190 1.04 12.93 2.19
CA SER A 190 1.49 14.11 2.90
C SER A 190 0.33 15.06 3.18
N ILE A 191 0.50 15.92 4.17
CA ILE A 191 -0.36 17.08 4.36
C ILE A 191 0.00 18.11 3.28
N ILE A 192 -1.03 18.66 2.66
CA ILE A 192 -0.90 19.80 1.74
C ILE A 192 -1.65 20.98 2.35
N GLU A 193 -1.02 22.14 2.28
CA GLU A 193 -1.60 23.41 2.75
C GLU A 193 -2.72 23.91 1.83
#